data_54c1f7493038e685a948770147b3fca1
#
_entry.id   54c1f7493038e685a948770147b3fca1
#
_cell.length_a   1.000
_cell.length_b   1.000
_cell.length_c   1.000
_cell.angle_alpha   90.00
_cell.angle_beta   90.00
_cell.angle_gamma   90.00
#
_symmetry.space_group_name_H-M   'P 1'
#
loop_
_entity.id
_entity.type
_entity.pdbx_description
1 polymer ?
#
loop_
_entity_poly.entity_id
_entity_poly.type
_entity_poly.pdbx_seq_one_letter_code
_entity_poly.pdbx_strand_id
1 'polypeptide(L)'
;NLPADVTMLRQPKKAYVVSTSVMDLLQAVDALDDVRLSGTKQEDWYIQAAKDAMADGDMLYAGKYNQPDYEKIISENCDLAIENTMILHNPEVKEKLEALGIPVLVERSSYETHPLGRLEWIRLYGVLFGKEEQADAFYQEQVAKVEPIMKKDATDQTMAFFYVTSNGSVNVRKPGDYIAKMIQLAG
;
A
#
# COMPACT_ATOMS: atom_id res chain seq x y z
N ASN A 1 17.67 25.14 1.88
CA ASN A 1 17.72 24.50 3.19
C ASN A 1 16.32 23.98 3.53
N LEU A 2 16.19 22.69 3.80
CA LEU A 2 14.95 22.12 4.32
C LEU A 2 14.77 22.53 5.79
N PRO A 3 13.52 22.66 6.28
CA PRO A 3 13.26 22.84 7.70
C PRO A 3 13.92 21.72 8.52
N ALA A 4 14.31 22.01 9.76
CA ALA A 4 15.02 21.06 10.63
C ALA A 4 14.16 19.84 11.06
N ASP A 5 12.86 19.94 10.85
CA ASP A 5 11.84 18.90 11.15
C ASP A 5 11.49 18.03 9.95
N VAL A 6 12.16 18.22 8.80
CA VAL A 6 11.95 17.39 7.60
C VAL A 6 12.99 16.29 7.54
N THR A 7 12.53 15.06 7.60
CA THR A 7 13.36 13.87 7.35
C THR A 7 13.23 13.48 5.89
N MET A 8 14.34 13.42 5.17
CA MET A 8 14.39 12.87 3.82
C MET A 8 14.81 11.41 3.87
N LEU A 9 13.92 10.54 3.40
CA LEU A 9 14.21 9.12 3.21
C LEU A 9 14.52 8.86 1.74
N ARG A 10 15.60 8.17 1.47
CA ARG A 10 15.91 7.64 0.14
C ARG A 10 16.42 6.22 0.25
N GLN A 11 15.86 5.35 -0.56
CA GLN A 11 16.28 3.97 -0.74
C GLN A 11 16.38 3.18 0.58
N PRO A 12 15.27 3.04 1.34
CA PRO A 12 15.25 2.14 2.46
C PRO A 12 15.60 0.73 1.97
N LYS A 13 16.28 -0.05 2.82
CA LYS A 13 16.76 -1.41 2.51
C LYS A 13 16.16 -2.47 3.41
N LYS A 14 15.49 -2.05 4.47
CA LYS A 14 14.91 -2.93 5.48
C LYS A 14 13.56 -2.39 5.95
N ALA A 15 12.64 -2.20 5.00
CA ALA A 15 11.33 -1.67 5.31
C ALA A 15 10.47 -2.67 6.10
N TYR A 16 9.68 -2.15 7.03
CA TYR A 16 8.56 -2.84 7.67
C TYR A 16 7.27 -2.39 6.99
N VAL A 17 6.59 -3.31 6.31
CA VAL A 17 5.38 -3.01 5.52
C VAL A 17 4.16 -3.65 6.16
N VAL A 18 3.21 -2.81 6.60
CA VAL A 18 1.94 -3.24 7.21
C VAL A 18 0.78 -3.16 6.22
N SER A 19 0.85 -2.23 5.26
CA SER A 19 -0.18 -2.07 4.24
C SER A 19 -0.03 -3.12 3.14
N THR A 20 -1.08 -3.92 2.92
CA THR A 20 -1.09 -4.96 1.88
C THR A 20 -1.11 -4.37 0.47
N SER A 21 -1.73 -3.21 0.26
CA SER A 21 -1.72 -2.50 -1.02
C SER A 21 -0.33 -2.01 -1.40
N VAL A 22 0.47 -1.59 -0.42
CA VAL A 22 1.86 -1.18 -0.65
C VAL A 22 2.72 -2.35 -1.11
N MET A 23 2.55 -3.54 -0.52
CA MET A 23 3.31 -4.72 -0.90
C MET A 23 3.11 -5.07 -2.40
N ASP A 24 1.90 -4.92 -2.90
CA ASP A 24 1.59 -5.12 -4.32
C ASP A 24 2.30 -4.09 -5.21
N LEU A 25 2.29 -2.81 -4.81
CA LEU A 25 3.00 -1.75 -5.52
C LEU A 25 4.52 -1.94 -5.50
N LEU A 26 5.08 -2.39 -4.38
CA LEU A 26 6.52 -2.69 -4.26
C LEU A 26 6.92 -3.88 -5.13
N GLN A 27 6.07 -4.91 -5.21
CA GLN A 27 6.28 -6.01 -6.15
C GLN A 27 6.29 -5.51 -7.60
N ALA A 28 5.35 -4.63 -7.95
CA ALA A 28 5.23 -4.11 -9.32
C ALA A 28 6.44 -3.27 -9.77
N VAL A 29 7.20 -2.70 -8.84
CA VAL A 29 8.43 -1.93 -9.12
C VAL A 29 9.72 -2.69 -8.79
N ASP A 30 9.62 -3.99 -8.53
CA ASP A 30 10.78 -4.84 -8.19
C ASP A 30 11.57 -4.33 -6.98
N ALA A 31 10.84 -4.03 -5.89
CA ALA A 31 11.38 -3.52 -4.64
C ALA A 31 11.05 -4.42 -3.42
N LEU A 32 10.63 -5.67 -3.64
CA LEU A 32 10.34 -6.59 -2.52
C LEU A 32 11.59 -6.97 -1.72
N ASP A 33 12.76 -7.01 -2.35
CA ASP A 33 14.02 -7.32 -1.68
C ASP A 33 14.41 -6.26 -0.63
N ASP A 34 13.84 -5.07 -0.71
CA ASP A 34 14.03 -4.00 0.25
C ASP A 34 13.01 -4.06 1.43
N VAL A 35 12.10 -5.06 1.42
CA VAL A 35 11.14 -5.32 2.50
C VAL A 35 11.65 -6.44 3.40
N ARG A 36 12.14 -6.08 4.58
CA ARG A 36 12.62 -7.07 5.56
C ARG A 36 11.52 -7.59 6.48
N LEU A 37 10.50 -6.76 6.76
CA LEU A 37 9.50 -7.05 7.76
C LEU A 37 8.08 -6.86 7.22
N SER A 38 7.19 -7.77 7.57
CA SER A 38 5.78 -7.77 7.16
C SER A 38 4.84 -7.68 8.36
N GLY A 39 3.80 -6.86 8.25
CA GLY A 39 2.68 -6.80 9.18
C GLY A 39 1.63 -7.90 8.97
N THR A 40 1.79 -8.70 7.91
CA THR A 40 0.89 -9.80 7.54
C THR A 40 1.68 -11.11 7.61
N LYS A 41 1.07 -12.16 8.12
CA LYS A 41 1.69 -13.48 8.21
C LYS A 41 1.75 -14.15 6.84
N GLN A 42 2.66 -15.11 6.68
CA GLN A 42 2.86 -15.83 5.42
C GLN A 42 1.57 -16.49 4.90
N GLU A 43 0.83 -17.16 5.77
CA GLU A 43 -0.43 -17.83 5.41
C GLU A 43 -1.55 -16.89 4.95
N ASP A 44 -1.50 -15.62 5.39
CA ASP A 44 -2.51 -14.60 5.11
C ASP A 44 -2.20 -13.80 3.83
N TRP A 45 -1.03 -13.99 3.21
CA TRP A 45 -0.70 -13.32 1.96
C TRP A 45 -1.38 -13.98 0.75
N TYR A 46 -1.82 -13.15 -0.21
CA TYR A 46 -2.23 -13.56 -1.56
C TYR A 46 -1.12 -13.32 -2.59
N ILE A 47 -0.13 -12.47 -2.29
CA ILE A 47 1.03 -12.17 -3.12
C ILE A 47 2.02 -13.32 -2.98
N GLN A 48 2.22 -14.11 -4.05
CA GLN A 48 3.08 -15.29 -3.99
C GLN A 48 4.53 -14.95 -3.67
N ALA A 49 5.07 -13.89 -4.30
CA ALA A 49 6.44 -13.45 -4.02
C ALA A 49 6.69 -13.08 -2.55
N ALA A 50 5.69 -12.47 -1.87
CA ALA A 50 5.79 -12.22 -0.43
C ALA A 50 5.77 -13.52 0.40
N LYS A 51 4.98 -14.52 0.00
CA LYS A 51 4.97 -15.85 0.63
C LYS A 51 6.32 -16.54 0.49
N ASP A 52 6.89 -16.49 -0.69
CA ASP A 52 8.17 -17.14 -1.01
C ASP A 52 9.30 -16.47 -0.21
N ALA A 53 9.39 -15.13 -0.21
CA ALA A 53 10.35 -14.39 0.59
C ALA A 53 10.24 -14.70 2.11
N MET A 54 9.01 -14.92 2.60
CA MET A 54 8.81 -15.32 4.00
C MET A 54 9.20 -16.78 4.26
N ALA A 55 8.98 -17.67 3.30
CA ALA A 55 9.39 -19.08 3.39
C ALA A 55 10.91 -19.22 3.41
N ASP A 56 11.61 -18.41 2.61
CA ASP A 56 13.06 -18.39 2.50
C ASP A 56 13.75 -17.65 3.67
N GLY A 57 12.98 -16.93 4.49
CA GLY A 57 13.48 -16.15 5.63
C GLY A 57 14.02 -14.77 5.24
N ASP A 58 13.85 -14.35 4.01
CA ASP A 58 14.23 -13.01 3.52
C ASP A 58 13.28 -11.94 4.06
N MET A 59 12.02 -12.29 4.28
CA MET A 59 11.01 -11.43 4.92
C MET A 59 10.46 -12.12 6.18
N LEU A 60 10.33 -11.36 7.28
CA LEU A 60 9.86 -11.88 8.57
C LEU A 60 8.58 -11.21 9.02
N TYR A 61 7.69 -11.95 9.67
CA TYR A 61 6.54 -11.36 10.35
C TYR A 61 6.98 -10.60 11.60
N ALA A 62 6.58 -9.32 11.70
CA ALA A 62 6.93 -8.44 12.81
C ALA A 62 5.70 -7.79 13.50
N GLY A 63 4.57 -8.47 13.48
CA GLY A 63 3.35 -8.01 14.16
C GLY A 63 2.47 -7.14 13.26
N LYS A 64 1.27 -6.81 13.77
CA LYS A 64 0.27 -5.98 13.09
C LYS A 64 0.44 -4.51 13.49
N TYR A 65 -0.24 -3.59 12.75
CA TYR A 65 -0.24 -2.15 12.99
C TYR A 65 -0.46 -1.73 14.47
N ASN A 66 -1.25 -2.47 15.22
CA ASN A 66 -1.58 -2.17 16.62
C ASN A 66 -0.75 -2.96 17.64
N GLN A 67 0.09 -3.89 17.18
CA GLN A 67 0.88 -4.75 18.04
C GLN A 67 2.16 -5.22 17.33
N PRO A 68 3.04 -4.26 16.93
CA PRO A 68 4.31 -4.60 16.29
C PRO A 68 5.30 -5.23 17.27
N ASP A 69 6.14 -6.11 16.76
CA ASP A 69 7.28 -6.70 17.48
C ASP A 69 8.46 -5.71 17.44
N TYR A 70 8.51 -4.80 18.37
CA TYR A 70 9.55 -3.75 18.42
C TYR A 70 10.97 -4.32 18.56
N GLU A 71 11.14 -5.43 19.26
CA GLU A 71 12.46 -6.07 19.44
C GLU A 71 12.96 -6.58 18.09
N LYS A 72 12.11 -7.24 17.33
CA LYS A 72 12.43 -7.71 15.99
C LYS A 72 12.69 -6.54 15.03
N ILE A 73 11.85 -5.52 15.05
CA ILE A 73 11.99 -4.33 14.19
C ILE A 73 13.36 -3.67 14.42
N ILE A 74 13.79 -3.55 15.68
CA ILE A 74 15.11 -2.99 16.02
C ILE A 74 16.23 -3.94 15.64
N SER A 75 16.14 -5.23 15.98
CA SER A 75 17.21 -6.21 15.75
C SER A 75 17.48 -6.43 14.26
N GLU A 76 16.46 -6.32 13.41
CA GLU A 76 16.60 -6.37 11.95
C GLU A 76 17.09 -5.05 11.34
N ASN A 77 17.26 -4.00 12.14
CA ASN A 77 17.66 -2.66 11.71
C ASN A 77 16.69 -2.05 10.69
N CYS A 78 15.40 -2.10 11.01
CA CYS A 78 14.37 -1.46 10.18
C CYS A 78 14.67 0.03 9.98
N ASP A 79 14.59 0.50 8.75
CA ASP A 79 14.93 1.88 8.36
C ASP A 79 13.72 2.68 7.86
N LEU A 80 12.57 2.05 7.68
CA LEU A 80 11.29 2.67 7.33
C LEU A 80 10.12 1.78 7.74
N ALA A 81 9.13 2.31 8.43
CA ALA A 81 7.85 1.66 8.63
C ALA A 81 6.79 2.27 7.68
N ILE A 82 6.12 1.43 6.89
CA ILE A 82 5.01 1.83 6.01
C ILE A 82 3.72 1.26 6.60
N GLU A 83 2.98 2.14 7.25
CA GLU A 83 1.76 1.81 7.97
C GLU A 83 0.51 2.13 7.14
N ASN A 84 -0.57 1.41 7.40
CA ASN A 84 -1.88 1.78 6.87
C ASN A 84 -2.58 2.79 7.80
N THR A 85 -3.70 3.36 7.36
CA THR A 85 -4.43 4.38 8.12
C THR A 85 -5.04 3.89 9.45
N MET A 86 -5.09 2.57 9.69
CA MET A 86 -5.53 2.02 10.98
C MET A 86 -4.60 2.40 12.13
N ILE A 87 -3.32 2.74 11.84
CA ILE A 87 -2.38 3.25 12.84
C ILE A 87 -2.87 4.53 13.52
N LEU A 88 -3.74 5.31 12.86
CA LEU A 88 -4.31 6.52 13.42
C LEU A 88 -5.26 6.25 14.61
N HIS A 89 -5.72 5.02 14.79
CA HIS A 89 -6.47 4.57 15.96
C HIS A 89 -5.55 4.13 17.11
N ASN A 90 -4.25 4.00 16.85
CA ASN A 90 -3.23 3.61 17.82
C ASN A 90 -2.01 4.53 17.68
N PRO A 91 -2.16 5.86 17.91
CA PRO A 91 -1.10 6.85 17.68
C PRO A 91 0.16 6.56 18.52
N GLU A 92 0.01 5.95 19.68
CA GLU A 92 1.11 5.52 20.57
C GLU A 92 2.09 4.53 19.88
N VAL A 93 1.60 3.73 18.94
CA VAL A 93 2.46 2.80 18.18
C VAL A 93 3.34 3.58 17.22
N LYS A 94 2.76 4.54 16.48
CA LYS A 94 3.52 5.42 15.58
C LYS A 94 4.56 6.22 16.35
N GLU A 95 4.16 6.87 17.45
CA GLU A 95 5.05 7.66 18.31
C GLU A 95 6.21 6.81 18.85
N LYS A 96 5.94 5.56 19.22
CA LYS A 96 6.98 4.65 19.72
C LYS A 96 7.96 4.24 18.62
N LEU A 97 7.52 3.94 17.40
CA LEU A 97 8.39 3.68 16.26
C LEU A 97 9.31 4.87 15.98
N GLU A 98 8.74 6.09 15.92
CA GLU A 98 9.49 7.32 15.70
C GLU A 98 10.48 7.61 16.85
N ALA A 99 10.10 7.37 18.11
CA ALA A 99 11.00 7.48 19.26
C ALA A 99 12.17 6.47 19.23
N LEU A 100 12.00 5.33 18.56
CA LEU A 100 13.06 4.36 18.29
C LEU A 100 13.92 4.73 17.07
N GLY A 101 13.68 5.90 16.46
CA GLY A 101 14.43 6.39 15.30
C GLY A 101 13.98 5.81 13.97
N ILE A 102 12.82 5.15 13.92
CA ILE A 102 12.27 4.55 12.71
C ILE A 102 11.25 5.52 12.10
N PRO A 103 11.52 6.10 10.94
CA PRO A 103 10.55 6.95 10.25
C PRO A 103 9.28 6.17 9.89
N VAL A 104 8.13 6.82 10.02
CA VAL A 104 6.83 6.20 9.73
C VAL A 104 6.13 6.93 8.60
N LEU A 105 5.91 6.24 7.48
CA LEU A 105 5.05 6.68 6.39
C LEU A 105 3.66 6.08 6.59
N VAL A 106 2.63 6.93 6.75
CA VAL A 106 1.23 6.49 6.77
C VAL A 106 0.68 6.53 5.35
N GLU A 107 0.49 5.38 4.77
CA GLU A 107 -0.03 5.17 3.42
C GLU A 107 -1.51 5.58 3.34
N ARG A 108 -1.88 6.34 2.31
CA ARG A 108 -3.24 6.86 2.13
C ARG A 108 -3.84 6.62 0.74
N SER A 109 -3.29 5.72 -0.05
CA SER A 109 -3.84 5.42 -1.38
C SER A 109 -5.31 5.02 -1.33
N SER A 110 -5.75 4.43 -0.23
CA SER A 110 -7.15 4.05 -0.02
C SER A 110 -8.12 5.24 0.05
N TYR A 111 -7.63 6.45 0.26
CA TYR A 111 -8.45 7.68 0.22
C TYR A 111 -8.62 8.24 -1.19
N GLU A 112 -7.83 7.78 -2.15
CA GLU A 112 -8.00 8.17 -3.54
C GLU A 112 -9.30 7.59 -4.09
N THR A 113 -10.12 8.45 -4.65
CA THR A 113 -11.41 8.06 -5.23
C THR A 113 -11.30 7.65 -6.68
N HIS A 114 -10.23 8.09 -7.38
CA HIS A 114 -9.98 7.75 -8.77
C HIS A 114 -9.04 6.54 -8.87
N PRO A 115 -9.34 5.53 -9.72
CA PRO A 115 -8.50 4.35 -9.85
C PRO A 115 -7.04 4.64 -10.20
N LEU A 116 -6.81 5.54 -11.17
CA LEU A 116 -5.47 5.96 -11.54
C LEU A 116 -4.77 6.77 -10.43
N GLY A 117 -5.51 7.50 -9.60
CA GLY A 117 -4.95 8.19 -8.43
C GLY A 117 -4.39 7.19 -7.41
N ARG A 118 -5.10 6.08 -7.16
CA ARG A 118 -4.56 4.99 -6.31
C ARG A 118 -3.29 4.39 -6.88
N LEU A 119 -3.29 4.14 -8.18
CA LEU A 119 -2.14 3.57 -8.85
C LEU A 119 -0.96 4.54 -8.89
N GLU A 120 -1.20 5.85 -8.98
CA GLU A 120 -0.14 6.87 -9.04
C GLU A 120 0.77 6.86 -7.79
N TRP A 121 0.31 6.31 -6.66
CA TRP A 121 1.13 6.09 -5.48
C TRP A 121 2.36 5.22 -5.76
N ILE A 122 2.34 4.42 -6.82
CA ILE A 122 3.52 3.63 -7.26
C ILE A 122 4.73 4.54 -7.54
N ARG A 123 4.50 5.78 -8.02
CA ARG A 123 5.56 6.76 -8.26
C ARG A 123 6.23 7.24 -6.97
N LEU A 124 5.44 7.40 -5.88
CA LEU A 124 6.01 7.71 -4.58
C LEU A 124 6.95 6.59 -4.12
N TYR A 125 6.52 5.33 -4.27
CA TYR A 125 7.37 4.18 -3.92
C TYR A 125 8.56 4.04 -4.86
N GLY A 126 8.40 4.35 -6.15
CA GLY A 126 9.53 4.47 -7.08
C GLY A 126 10.62 5.40 -6.57
N VAL A 127 10.24 6.61 -6.16
CA VAL A 127 11.18 7.60 -5.58
C VAL A 127 11.80 7.12 -4.28
N LEU A 128 11.00 6.53 -3.37
CA LEU A 128 11.49 6.04 -2.07
C LEU A 128 12.52 4.92 -2.23
N PHE A 129 12.29 3.98 -3.14
CA PHE A 129 13.11 2.79 -3.32
C PHE A 129 14.11 2.89 -4.49
N GLY A 130 14.22 4.06 -5.14
CA GLY A 130 15.14 4.27 -6.28
C GLY A 130 14.76 3.47 -7.52
N LYS A 131 13.45 3.36 -7.79
CA LYS A 131 12.83 2.60 -8.88
C LYS A 131 11.92 3.51 -9.73
N GLU A 132 12.31 4.79 -9.90
CA GLU A 132 11.49 5.80 -10.57
C GLU A 132 11.11 5.41 -12.00
N GLU A 133 12.08 4.87 -12.76
CA GLU A 133 11.86 4.46 -14.15
C GLU A 133 10.85 3.31 -14.25
N GLN A 134 10.98 2.29 -13.39
CA GLN A 134 10.08 1.15 -13.32
C GLN A 134 8.67 1.59 -12.93
N ALA A 135 8.57 2.47 -11.93
CA ALA A 135 7.30 2.99 -11.43
C ALA A 135 6.57 3.82 -12.50
N ASP A 136 7.29 4.69 -13.21
CA ASP A 136 6.70 5.49 -14.27
C ASP A 136 6.29 4.63 -15.48
N ALA A 137 7.13 3.70 -15.89
CA ALA A 137 6.81 2.77 -16.98
C ALA A 137 5.56 1.93 -16.67
N PHE A 138 5.48 1.36 -15.47
CA PHE A 138 4.32 0.61 -15.02
C PHE A 138 3.05 1.48 -14.99
N TYR A 139 3.12 2.69 -14.42
CA TYR A 139 2.00 3.61 -14.36
C TYR A 139 1.50 3.97 -15.77
N GLN A 140 2.40 4.34 -16.68
CA GLN A 140 2.05 4.69 -18.06
C GLN A 140 1.42 3.52 -18.82
N GLU A 141 1.92 2.31 -18.62
CA GLU A 141 1.33 1.11 -19.19
C GLU A 141 -0.12 0.90 -18.75
N GLN A 142 -0.40 1.07 -17.44
CA GLN A 142 -1.76 0.94 -16.94
C GLN A 142 -2.68 2.07 -17.41
N VAL A 143 -2.18 3.30 -17.48
CA VAL A 143 -2.92 4.45 -18.06
C VAL A 143 -3.31 4.14 -19.50
N ALA A 144 -2.37 3.65 -20.32
CA ALA A 144 -2.63 3.31 -21.71
C ALA A 144 -3.70 2.21 -21.87
N LYS A 145 -3.83 1.29 -20.92
CA LYS A 145 -4.89 0.26 -20.89
C LYS A 145 -6.25 0.84 -20.50
N VAL A 146 -6.28 1.78 -19.58
CA VAL A 146 -7.51 2.35 -19.02
C VAL A 146 -8.09 3.47 -19.89
N GLU A 147 -7.25 4.32 -20.49
CA GLU A 147 -7.70 5.45 -21.32
C GLU A 147 -8.69 5.09 -22.42
N PRO A 148 -8.51 4.01 -23.21
CA PRO A 148 -9.49 3.65 -24.25
C PRO A 148 -10.84 3.25 -23.66
N ILE A 149 -10.86 2.71 -22.44
CA ILE A 149 -12.10 2.36 -21.72
C ILE A 149 -12.83 3.64 -21.30
N MET A 150 -12.09 4.59 -20.71
CA MET A 150 -12.63 5.86 -20.23
C MET A 150 -13.17 6.76 -21.35
N LYS A 151 -12.72 6.54 -22.60
CA LYS A 151 -13.18 7.30 -23.78
C LYS A 151 -14.43 6.70 -24.43
N LYS A 152 -14.96 5.58 -23.94
CA LYS A 152 -16.22 5.00 -24.45
C LYS A 152 -17.41 5.81 -23.97
N ASP A 153 -18.45 5.84 -24.80
CA ASP A 153 -19.73 6.42 -24.41
C ASP A 153 -20.34 5.65 -23.24
N ALA A 154 -21.01 6.37 -22.35
CA ALA A 154 -21.75 5.74 -21.25
C ALA A 154 -22.90 4.87 -21.80
N THR A 155 -23.12 3.75 -21.14
CA THR A 155 -24.25 2.86 -21.47
C THR A 155 -25.53 3.30 -20.75
N ASP A 156 -26.70 2.86 -21.24
CA ASP A 156 -27.98 3.07 -20.57
C ASP A 156 -28.22 2.09 -19.41
N GLN A 157 -27.22 1.28 -19.08
CA GLN A 157 -27.34 0.25 -18.03
C GLN A 157 -27.14 0.85 -16.64
N THR A 158 -27.99 0.47 -15.71
CA THR A 158 -27.83 0.80 -14.28
C THR A 158 -27.25 -0.38 -13.56
N MET A 159 -26.16 -0.14 -12.79
CA MET A 159 -25.48 -1.14 -12.00
C MET A 159 -25.45 -0.76 -10.52
N ALA A 160 -25.68 -1.75 -9.64
CA ALA A 160 -25.49 -1.60 -8.20
C ALA A 160 -24.42 -2.59 -7.73
N PHE A 161 -23.42 -2.09 -7.02
CA PHE A 161 -22.44 -2.94 -6.34
C PHE A 161 -22.77 -3.04 -4.85
N PHE A 162 -22.97 -4.26 -4.38
CA PHE A 162 -23.27 -4.53 -2.98
C PHE A 162 -22.65 -5.84 -2.53
N TYR A 163 -22.53 -6.02 -1.22
CA TYR A 163 -22.17 -7.29 -0.60
C TYR A 163 -23.04 -7.57 0.62
N VAL A 164 -23.26 -8.84 0.91
CA VAL A 164 -24.00 -9.29 2.09
C VAL A 164 -22.98 -9.65 3.17
N THR A 165 -23.15 -9.07 4.35
CA THR A 165 -22.29 -9.34 5.51
C THR A 165 -22.69 -10.68 6.18
N SER A 166 -21.84 -11.20 7.06
CA SER A 166 -22.10 -12.45 7.78
C SER A 166 -23.36 -12.42 8.66
N ASN A 167 -23.81 -11.22 9.05
CA ASN A 167 -25.06 -11.02 9.82
C ASN A 167 -26.30 -10.77 8.94
N GLY A 168 -26.17 -10.94 7.60
CA GLY A 168 -27.27 -10.78 6.65
C GLY A 168 -27.57 -9.32 6.23
N SER A 169 -26.82 -8.34 6.70
CA SER A 169 -26.99 -6.94 6.29
C SER A 169 -26.44 -6.72 4.88
N VAL A 170 -27.12 -5.88 4.09
CA VAL A 170 -26.67 -5.49 2.75
C VAL A 170 -25.97 -4.15 2.81
N ASN A 171 -24.71 -4.11 2.37
CA ASN A 171 -23.94 -2.89 2.19
C ASN A 171 -23.86 -2.51 0.72
N VAL A 172 -24.36 -1.34 0.37
CA VAL A 172 -24.34 -0.79 -0.99
C VAL A 172 -23.26 0.30 -1.07
N ARG A 173 -22.47 0.26 -2.13
CA ARG A 173 -21.46 1.32 -2.37
C ARG A 173 -22.12 2.60 -2.86
N LYS A 174 -21.71 3.73 -2.27
CA LYS A 174 -22.21 5.06 -2.65
C LYS A 174 -21.60 5.51 -3.99
N PRO A 175 -22.23 6.42 -4.75
CA PRO A 175 -21.72 6.91 -6.04
C PRO A 175 -20.30 7.51 -5.98
N GLY A 176 -19.89 8.05 -4.84
CA GLY A 176 -18.53 8.60 -4.63
C GLY A 176 -17.48 7.57 -4.20
N ASP A 177 -17.86 6.31 -4.01
CA ASP A 177 -16.95 5.25 -3.65
C ASP A 177 -16.06 4.86 -4.85
N TYR A 178 -14.84 4.41 -4.55
CA TYR A 178 -13.87 3.96 -5.54
C TYR A 178 -14.44 2.92 -6.52
N ILE A 179 -15.16 1.91 -6.03
CA ILE A 179 -15.76 0.88 -6.89
C ILE A 179 -16.83 1.48 -7.81
N ALA A 180 -17.68 2.38 -7.28
CA ALA A 180 -18.69 3.06 -8.08
C ALA A 180 -18.04 3.92 -9.17
N LYS A 181 -16.90 4.57 -8.86
CA LYS A 181 -16.12 5.30 -9.87
C LYS A 181 -15.51 4.40 -10.93
N MET A 182 -14.99 3.23 -10.56
CA MET A 182 -14.50 2.24 -11.53
C MET A 182 -15.59 1.81 -12.49
N ILE A 183 -16.78 1.49 -11.98
CA ILE A 183 -17.95 1.11 -12.79
C ILE A 183 -18.31 2.25 -13.73
N GLN A 184 -18.42 3.49 -13.24
CA GLN A 184 -18.73 4.67 -14.04
C GLN A 184 -17.70 4.91 -15.16
N LEU A 185 -16.41 4.64 -14.92
CA LEU A 185 -15.34 4.79 -15.92
C LEU A 185 -15.37 3.68 -16.99
N ALA A 186 -15.98 2.56 -16.69
CA ALA A 186 -16.11 1.44 -17.62
C ALA A 186 -17.33 1.59 -18.59
N GLY A 187 -18.18 2.62 -18.43
CA GLY A 187 -19.39 2.88 -19.22
C GLY A 187 -20.65 2.59 -18.44
#